data_db297a266f972ed25259087fd96e7b2c
#
_entry.id   db297a266f972ed25259087fd96e7b2c
#
_cell.length_a   1.000
_cell.length_b   1.000
_cell.length_c   1.000
_cell.angle_alpha   90.00
_cell.angle_beta   90.00
_cell.angle_gamma   90.00
#
_symmetry.space_group_name_H-M   'P 1'
#
loop_
_entity.id
_entity.type
_entity.pdbx_description
1 polymer ?
#
loop_
_entity_poly.entity_id
_entity_poly.type
_entity_poly.pdbx_seq_one_letter_code
_entity_poly.pdbx_strand_id
1 'polypeptide(L)'
;MDQQLKCCTYSYRNIWKVAFPILISLVMEQMIGLTDTAFLGRVGEVELGASAIAIVYYMVLFMIGFGFSIGAQIIIGRRNGEGNFKDTGKVFWHGLYFLLGLSGVLIAASELFSPWLMRLMVSSEAVYTAALSYVSWRLPGMVFAFATAMFRAFYVGTTQTKTLTLNAIVMVVSNVLFNWILIFGHFGLPALGITGAAIGSSLAELVSLIFFIVYTRAKCDRRKYGLDRPARFQASELRGMMPVCTWTMIQHTISVTTWFIFFLYIEHLGERALAISNIARGASGIIWVVLQSFSSTCSTLVSNIIGEGHQDKVMSLVKRIMKLSYGVICAMILLFCIFPETVARIYTDIPSLVTASVPALLVMACSYLCNTGGQVLFLAVSGTGSTKTAFRLELIALVVYMIYCTVIIWWLRVDVAVCWTAEFVYGGVLMLCSWIYLRSGRWKNRSI
;
A
#
# COMPACT_ATOMS: atom_id res chain seq x y z
N MET A 1 -29.81 14.69 21.88
CA MET A 1 -29.71 13.35 21.26
C MET A 1 -28.43 13.14 20.43
N ASP A 2 -27.71 14.22 20.02
CA ASP A 2 -26.48 14.10 19.19
C ASP A 2 -25.17 13.82 19.95
N GLN A 3 -25.07 14.18 21.23
CA GLN A 3 -23.83 13.97 21.99
C GLN A 3 -23.59 12.51 22.42
N GLN A 4 -24.64 11.72 22.63
CA GLN A 4 -24.51 10.28 22.97
C GLN A 4 -24.16 9.44 21.74
N LEU A 5 -24.57 9.82 20.53
CA LEU A 5 -24.22 9.14 19.28
C LEU A 5 -22.73 9.32 18.91
N LYS A 6 -22.12 10.48 19.22
CA LYS A 6 -20.68 10.75 18.96
C LYS A 6 -19.74 9.97 19.86
N CYS A 7 -20.14 9.62 21.08
CA CYS A 7 -19.31 8.81 21.99
C CYS A 7 -19.14 7.35 21.54
N CYS A 8 -20.04 6.83 20.71
CA CYS A 8 -19.98 5.47 20.15
C CYS A 8 -19.04 5.33 18.94
N THR A 9 -18.56 6.45 18.36
CA THR A 9 -17.76 6.45 17.13
C THR A 9 -16.37 5.81 17.31
N TYR A 10 -15.88 5.72 18.54
CA TYR A 10 -14.54 5.20 18.88
C TYR A 10 -14.56 3.86 19.61
N SER A 11 -15.66 3.13 19.56
CA SER A 11 -15.77 1.78 20.10
C SER A 11 -14.96 0.78 19.24
N TYR A 12 -14.52 -0.33 19.85
CA TYR A 12 -13.87 -1.43 19.11
C TYR A 12 -14.69 -1.92 17.90
N ARG A 13 -16.02 -1.98 18.06
CA ARG A 13 -16.94 -2.35 16.98
C ARG A 13 -16.87 -1.38 15.79
N ASN A 14 -16.76 -0.08 16.06
CA ASN A 14 -16.69 0.91 14.99
C ASN A 14 -15.32 0.96 14.33
N ILE A 15 -14.23 0.79 15.10
CA ILE A 15 -12.89 0.60 14.55
C ILE A 15 -12.87 -0.59 13.59
N TRP A 16 -13.44 -1.72 14.02
CA TRP A 16 -13.52 -2.92 13.18
C TRP A 16 -14.37 -2.73 11.93
N LYS A 17 -15.48 -1.98 12.01
CA LYS A 17 -16.32 -1.65 10.84
C LYS A 17 -15.57 -0.85 9.76
N VAL A 18 -14.56 -0.09 10.15
CA VAL A 18 -13.70 0.65 9.20
C VAL A 18 -12.53 -0.21 8.73
N ALA A 19 -11.88 -0.92 9.65
CA ALA A 19 -10.69 -1.73 9.35
C ALA A 19 -11.01 -2.96 8.49
N PHE A 20 -12.09 -3.69 8.79
CA PHE A 20 -12.40 -4.95 8.12
C PHE A 20 -12.64 -4.80 6.60
N PRO A 21 -13.40 -3.82 6.11
CA PRO A 21 -13.53 -3.62 4.66
C PRO A 21 -12.21 -3.23 3.98
N ILE A 22 -11.34 -2.47 4.67
CA ILE A 22 -10.00 -2.15 4.16
C ILE A 22 -9.16 -3.43 4.09
N LEU A 23 -9.22 -4.28 5.13
CA LEU A 23 -8.52 -5.57 5.14
C LEU A 23 -8.93 -6.44 3.96
N ILE A 24 -10.23 -6.62 3.74
CA ILE A 24 -10.72 -7.43 2.61
C ILE A 24 -10.26 -6.84 1.27
N SER A 25 -10.30 -5.52 1.10
CA SER A 25 -9.80 -4.86 -0.11
C SER A 25 -8.32 -5.18 -0.36
N LEU A 26 -7.48 -5.07 0.67
CA LEU A 26 -6.05 -5.35 0.56
C LEU A 26 -5.75 -6.83 0.30
N VAL A 27 -6.50 -7.75 0.91
CA VAL A 27 -6.40 -9.19 0.62
C VAL A 27 -6.75 -9.47 -0.85
N MET A 28 -7.84 -8.88 -1.34
CA MET A 28 -8.24 -9.02 -2.75
C MET A 28 -7.18 -8.46 -3.71
N GLU A 29 -6.56 -7.32 -3.38
CA GLU A 29 -5.46 -6.77 -4.17
C GLU A 29 -4.26 -7.72 -4.24
N GLN A 30 -3.92 -8.43 -3.15
CA GLN A 30 -2.87 -9.46 -3.16
C GLN A 30 -3.24 -10.66 -4.05
N MET A 31 -4.52 -11.04 -4.09
CA MET A 31 -4.99 -12.12 -4.95
C MET A 31 -4.80 -11.81 -6.44
N ILE A 32 -4.93 -10.55 -6.85
CA ILE A 32 -4.65 -10.13 -8.25
C ILE A 32 -3.21 -10.47 -8.61
N GLY A 33 -2.24 -10.07 -7.81
CA GLY A 33 -0.82 -10.36 -8.05
C GLY A 33 -0.52 -11.85 -8.12
N LEU A 34 -1.14 -12.66 -7.23
CA LEU A 34 -1.00 -14.12 -7.26
C LEU A 34 -1.60 -14.74 -8.53
N THR A 35 -2.76 -14.27 -8.95
CA THR A 35 -3.43 -14.76 -10.17
C THR A 35 -2.64 -14.41 -11.43
N ASP A 36 -2.15 -13.17 -11.52
CA ASP A 36 -1.32 -12.71 -12.63
C ASP A 36 -0.05 -13.56 -12.76
N THR A 37 0.63 -13.81 -11.65
CA THR A 37 1.83 -14.65 -11.60
C THR A 37 1.51 -16.10 -11.99
N ALA A 38 0.41 -16.67 -11.48
CA ALA A 38 0.00 -18.04 -11.80
C ALA A 38 -0.38 -18.23 -13.28
N PHE A 39 -1.00 -17.21 -13.89
CA PHE A 39 -1.36 -17.25 -15.31
C PHE A 39 -0.13 -17.10 -16.20
N LEU A 40 0.75 -16.14 -15.91
CA LEU A 40 1.98 -15.93 -16.68
C LEU A 40 2.97 -17.08 -16.53
N GLY A 41 3.03 -17.73 -15.37
CA GLY A 41 3.83 -18.95 -15.19
C GLY A 41 3.40 -20.14 -16.05
N ARG A 42 2.15 -20.13 -16.56
CA ARG A 42 1.66 -21.14 -17.52
C ARG A 42 1.93 -20.76 -18.98
N VAL A 43 2.28 -19.51 -19.26
CA VAL A 43 2.62 -19.04 -20.61
C VAL A 43 4.07 -19.40 -20.91
N GLY A 44 5.00 -19.06 -20.02
CA GLY A 44 6.41 -19.35 -20.19
C GLY A 44 7.34 -18.73 -19.14
N GLU A 45 8.58 -19.19 -19.11
CA GLU A 45 9.60 -18.69 -18.19
C GLU A 45 10.02 -17.26 -18.53
N VAL A 46 10.08 -16.92 -19.83
CA VAL A 46 10.44 -15.57 -20.31
C VAL A 46 9.40 -14.55 -19.86
N GLU A 47 8.11 -14.87 -20.05
CA GLU A 47 6.99 -14.01 -19.69
C GLU A 47 6.90 -13.80 -18.17
N LEU A 48 7.13 -14.88 -17.41
CA LEU A 48 7.13 -14.81 -15.95
C LEU A 48 8.27 -13.93 -15.44
N GLY A 49 9.49 -14.12 -15.96
CA GLY A 49 10.66 -13.31 -15.59
C GLY A 49 10.52 -11.85 -16.00
N ALA A 50 10.02 -11.60 -17.22
CA ALA A 50 9.78 -10.27 -17.73
C ALA A 50 8.73 -9.52 -16.91
N SER A 51 7.63 -10.19 -16.54
CA SER A 51 6.57 -9.59 -15.72
C SER A 51 7.06 -9.19 -14.34
N ALA A 52 7.93 -9.98 -13.72
CA ALA A 52 8.48 -9.66 -12.40
C ALA A 52 9.23 -8.30 -12.41
N ILE A 53 10.06 -8.07 -13.44
CA ILE A 53 10.82 -6.82 -13.60
C ILE A 53 9.85 -5.65 -13.91
N ALA A 54 8.94 -5.87 -14.85
CA ALA A 54 7.99 -4.85 -15.30
C ALA A 54 7.02 -4.40 -14.18
N ILE A 55 6.55 -5.33 -13.35
CA ILE A 55 5.68 -5.04 -12.20
C ILE A 55 6.41 -4.18 -11.16
N VAL A 56 7.68 -4.48 -10.85
CA VAL A 56 8.47 -3.66 -9.92
C VAL A 56 8.64 -2.24 -10.47
N TYR A 57 8.95 -2.10 -11.74
CA TYR A 57 9.04 -0.79 -12.40
C TYR A 57 7.71 0.00 -12.29
N TYR A 58 6.60 -0.62 -12.67
CA TYR A 58 5.28 -0.02 -12.57
C TYR A 58 4.91 0.36 -11.14
N MET A 59 5.25 -0.49 -10.16
CA MET A 59 5.00 -0.26 -8.74
C MET A 59 5.70 1.00 -8.22
N VAL A 60 6.94 1.26 -8.63
CA VAL A 60 7.68 2.48 -8.25
C VAL A 60 6.95 3.72 -8.75
N LEU A 61 6.51 3.73 -10.01
CA LEU A 61 5.74 4.84 -10.58
C LEU A 61 4.39 5.02 -9.88
N PHE A 62 3.69 3.91 -9.63
CA PHE A 62 2.39 3.92 -8.96
C PHE A 62 2.48 4.49 -7.53
N MET A 63 3.54 4.16 -6.78
CA MET A 63 3.73 4.62 -5.40
C MET A 63 3.84 6.14 -5.28
N ILE A 64 4.30 6.83 -6.32
CA ILE A 64 4.35 8.30 -6.36
C ILE A 64 2.93 8.87 -6.24
N GLY A 65 2.02 8.45 -7.11
CA GLY A 65 0.62 8.92 -7.08
C GLY A 65 -0.18 8.36 -5.90
N PHE A 66 0.09 7.11 -5.51
CA PHE A 66 -0.53 6.51 -4.33
C PHE A 66 -0.17 7.29 -3.05
N GLY A 67 1.09 7.70 -2.88
CA GLY A 67 1.52 8.55 -1.78
C GLY A 67 0.76 9.89 -1.73
N PHE A 68 0.47 10.50 -2.89
CA PHE A 68 -0.39 11.68 -2.95
C PHE A 68 -1.81 11.39 -2.45
N SER A 69 -2.40 10.28 -2.87
CA SER A 69 -3.76 9.90 -2.46
C SER A 69 -3.87 9.68 -0.95
N ILE A 70 -2.84 9.16 -0.30
CA ILE A 70 -2.76 9.02 1.17
C ILE A 70 -2.75 10.40 1.85
N GLY A 71 -1.98 11.35 1.32
CA GLY A 71 -2.01 12.74 1.81
C GLY A 71 -3.38 13.37 1.67
N ALA A 72 -4.02 13.21 0.52
CA ALA A 72 -5.39 13.68 0.27
C ALA A 72 -6.41 13.00 1.20
N GLN A 73 -6.27 11.70 1.48
CA GLN A 73 -7.09 10.96 2.45
C GLN A 73 -7.06 11.59 3.85
N ILE A 74 -5.88 12.02 4.32
CA ILE A 74 -5.73 12.69 5.61
C ILE A 74 -6.49 14.02 5.63
N ILE A 75 -6.37 14.83 4.58
CA ILE A 75 -7.08 16.11 4.47
C ILE A 75 -8.59 15.88 4.40
N ILE A 76 -9.04 14.94 3.59
CA ILE A 76 -10.45 14.53 3.48
C ILE A 76 -10.99 14.10 4.85
N GLY A 77 -10.24 13.27 5.58
CA GLY A 77 -10.61 12.84 6.93
C GLY A 77 -10.77 14.02 7.89
N ARG A 78 -9.86 15.00 7.83
CA ARG A 78 -9.93 16.22 8.64
C ARG A 78 -11.18 17.03 8.32
N ARG A 79 -11.42 17.35 7.04
CA ARG A 79 -12.59 18.13 6.59
C ARG A 79 -13.90 17.40 6.89
N ASN A 80 -13.92 16.09 6.77
CA ASN A 80 -15.07 15.28 7.14
C ASN A 80 -15.37 15.35 8.64
N GLY A 81 -14.35 15.29 9.49
CA GLY A 81 -14.48 15.46 10.95
C GLY A 81 -14.96 16.87 11.35
N GLU A 82 -14.49 17.91 10.69
CA GLU A 82 -14.94 19.30 10.85
C GLU A 82 -16.40 19.51 10.44
N GLY A 83 -17.01 18.54 9.74
CA GLY A 83 -18.35 18.70 9.14
C GLY A 83 -18.34 19.54 7.87
N ASN A 84 -17.17 19.89 7.38
CA ASN A 84 -16.99 20.68 6.15
C ASN A 84 -16.99 19.77 4.91
N PHE A 85 -18.14 19.19 4.64
CA PHE A 85 -18.31 18.17 3.60
C PHE A 85 -18.08 18.69 2.18
N LYS A 86 -18.40 19.98 1.91
CA LYS A 86 -18.18 20.57 0.58
C LYS A 86 -16.70 20.73 0.25
N ASP A 87 -15.89 21.09 1.24
CA ASP A 87 -14.43 21.18 1.05
C ASP A 87 -13.79 19.79 0.88
N THR A 88 -14.39 18.75 1.48
CA THR A 88 -14.01 17.35 1.17
C THR A 88 -14.11 17.08 -0.33
N GLY A 89 -15.18 17.52 -0.98
CA GLY A 89 -15.33 17.39 -2.43
C GLY A 89 -14.34 18.24 -3.24
N LYS A 90 -14.00 19.44 -2.77
CA LYS A 90 -12.95 20.25 -3.42
C LYS A 90 -11.60 19.53 -3.39
N VAL A 91 -11.21 18.99 -2.23
CA VAL A 91 -9.99 18.18 -2.08
C VAL A 91 -9.99 16.99 -3.04
N PHE A 92 -11.14 16.28 -3.14
CA PHE A 92 -11.29 15.17 -4.07
C PHE A 92 -11.07 15.61 -5.53
N TRP A 93 -11.72 16.66 -6.01
CA TRP A 93 -11.61 17.09 -7.40
C TRP A 93 -10.22 17.62 -7.74
N HIS A 94 -9.60 18.44 -6.87
CA HIS A 94 -8.25 18.95 -7.12
C HIS A 94 -7.20 17.85 -7.04
N GLY A 95 -7.37 16.89 -6.12
CA GLY A 95 -6.53 15.69 -6.07
C GLY A 95 -6.65 14.83 -7.32
N LEU A 96 -7.87 14.64 -7.82
CA LEU A 96 -8.11 13.91 -9.07
C LEU A 96 -7.44 14.61 -10.27
N TYR A 97 -7.59 15.94 -10.40
CA TYR A 97 -6.94 16.69 -11.48
C TYR A 97 -5.42 16.58 -11.42
N PHE A 98 -4.84 16.69 -10.22
CA PHE A 98 -3.41 16.53 -10.03
C PHE A 98 -2.94 15.13 -10.42
N LEU A 99 -3.63 14.08 -9.96
CA LEU A 99 -3.25 12.69 -10.25
C LEU A 99 -3.40 12.35 -11.72
N LEU A 100 -4.42 12.87 -12.40
CA LEU A 100 -4.57 12.70 -13.85
C LEU A 100 -3.46 13.42 -14.62
N GLY A 101 -3.09 14.64 -14.22
CA GLY A 101 -1.94 15.35 -14.78
C GLY A 101 -0.63 14.63 -14.52
N LEU A 102 -0.42 14.16 -13.29
CA LEU A 102 0.76 13.38 -12.91
C LEU A 102 0.86 12.07 -13.71
N SER A 103 -0.25 11.36 -13.91
CA SER A 103 -0.25 10.14 -14.72
C SER A 103 0.22 10.42 -16.16
N GLY A 104 -0.24 11.50 -16.78
CA GLY A 104 0.21 11.91 -18.10
C GLY A 104 1.72 12.19 -18.16
N VAL A 105 2.25 12.91 -17.16
CA VAL A 105 3.69 13.19 -17.06
C VAL A 105 4.49 11.90 -16.86
N LEU A 106 4.06 11.00 -15.96
CA LEU A 106 4.74 9.75 -15.69
C LEU A 106 4.70 8.79 -16.89
N ILE A 107 3.58 8.73 -17.62
CA ILE A 107 3.46 7.93 -18.85
C ILE A 107 4.43 8.47 -19.90
N ALA A 108 4.43 9.78 -20.18
CA ALA A 108 5.33 10.40 -21.15
C ALA A 108 6.82 10.20 -20.78
N ALA A 109 7.16 10.39 -19.51
CA ALA A 109 8.51 10.13 -19.01
C ALA A 109 8.89 8.65 -19.13
N SER A 110 7.96 7.74 -18.79
CA SER A 110 8.20 6.31 -18.89
C SER A 110 8.38 5.85 -20.34
N GLU A 111 7.58 6.29 -21.29
CA GLU A 111 7.78 6.00 -22.72
C GLU A 111 9.16 6.42 -23.22
N LEU A 112 9.69 7.54 -22.71
CA LEU A 112 11.01 8.02 -23.09
C LEU A 112 12.14 7.24 -22.41
N PHE A 113 12.00 6.91 -21.12
CA PHE A 113 13.11 6.38 -20.33
C PHE A 113 13.06 4.86 -20.13
N SER A 114 11.88 4.20 -20.23
CA SER A 114 11.77 2.76 -19.96
C SER A 114 12.61 1.89 -20.92
N PRO A 115 12.76 2.19 -22.24
CA PRO A 115 13.60 1.39 -23.10
C PRO A 115 15.08 1.40 -22.65
N TRP A 116 15.59 2.55 -22.28
CA TRP A 116 16.97 2.71 -21.78
C TRP A 116 17.15 1.99 -20.45
N LEU A 117 16.21 2.18 -19.51
CA LEU A 117 16.30 1.59 -18.17
C LEU A 117 16.18 0.05 -18.24
N MET A 118 15.26 -0.48 -19.05
CA MET A 118 15.11 -1.92 -19.23
C MET A 118 16.34 -2.55 -19.88
N ARG A 119 16.98 -1.87 -20.83
CA ARG A 119 18.26 -2.32 -21.43
C ARG A 119 19.38 -2.40 -20.39
N LEU A 120 19.41 -1.50 -19.43
CA LEU A 120 20.39 -1.51 -18.34
C LEU A 120 20.17 -2.67 -17.37
N MET A 121 18.91 -3.07 -17.14
CA MET A 121 18.52 -4.06 -16.15
C MET A 121 18.48 -5.49 -16.70
N VAL A 122 18.28 -5.66 -18.01
CA VAL A 122 17.98 -6.97 -18.64
C VAL A 122 18.99 -7.28 -19.71
N SER A 123 19.69 -8.42 -19.55
CA SER A 123 20.68 -8.88 -20.53
C SER A 123 20.05 -9.72 -21.66
N SER A 124 18.94 -10.41 -21.41
CA SER A 124 18.24 -11.24 -22.40
C SER A 124 17.34 -10.41 -23.30
N GLU A 125 17.52 -10.48 -24.61
CA GLU A 125 16.70 -9.76 -25.60
C GLU A 125 15.22 -10.20 -25.55
N ALA A 126 14.95 -11.47 -25.32
CA ALA A 126 13.60 -12.01 -25.19
C ALA A 126 12.88 -11.42 -23.97
N VAL A 127 13.56 -11.41 -22.80
CA VAL A 127 13.00 -10.82 -21.56
C VAL A 127 12.85 -9.30 -21.69
N TYR A 128 13.79 -8.61 -22.33
CA TYR A 128 13.71 -7.18 -22.61
C TYR A 128 12.47 -6.83 -23.43
N THR A 129 12.27 -7.52 -24.56
CA THR A 129 11.14 -7.26 -25.47
C THR A 129 9.81 -7.54 -24.77
N ALA A 130 9.71 -8.63 -24.02
CA ALA A 130 8.52 -8.99 -23.24
C ALA A 130 8.23 -7.98 -22.13
N ALA A 131 9.24 -7.55 -21.37
CA ALA A 131 9.09 -6.56 -20.31
C ALA A 131 8.68 -5.20 -20.85
N LEU A 132 9.29 -4.76 -21.95
CA LEU A 132 8.93 -3.49 -22.59
C LEU A 132 7.49 -3.51 -23.11
N SER A 133 7.08 -4.60 -23.75
CA SER A 133 5.69 -4.79 -24.19
C SER A 133 4.71 -4.72 -23.02
N TYR A 134 5.01 -5.39 -21.90
CA TYR A 134 4.18 -5.32 -20.70
C TYR A 134 4.06 -3.87 -20.18
N VAL A 135 5.18 -3.16 -20.03
CA VAL A 135 5.21 -1.79 -19.53
C VAL A 135 4.39 -0.87 -20.43
N SER A 136 4.60 -0.90 -21.75
CA SER A 136 3.91 -0.02 -22.70
C SER A 136 2.38 -0.19 -22.65
N TRP A 137 1.88 -1.42 -22.50
CA TRP A 137 0.44 -1.69 -22.40
C TRP A 137 -0.13 -1.50 -20.98
N ARG A 138 0.73 -1.55 -19.96
CA ARG A 138 0.34 -1.34 -18.56
C ARG A 138 0.25 0.14 -18.18
N LEU A 139 1.10 0.99 -18.78
CA LEU A 139 1.18 2.43 -18.47
C LEU A 139 -0.13 3.19 -18.69
N PRO A 140 -0.90 2.99 -19.79
CA PRO A 140 -2.18 3.66 -19.95
C PRO A 140 -3.17 3.37 -18.80
N GLY A 141 -3.10 2.19 -18.19
CA GLY A 141 -3.87 1.81 -17.01
C GLY A 141 -3.60 2.70 -15.80
N MET A 142 -2.43 3.35 -15.71
CA MET A 142 -2.07 4.23 -14.60
C MET A 142 -3.05 5.41 -14.43
N VAL A 143 -3.63 5.90 -15.51
CA VAL A 143 -4.69 6.94 -15.45
C VAL A 143 -5.87 6.45 -14.62
N PHE A 144 -6.31 5.22 -14.86
CA PHE A 144 -7.42 4.61 -14.13
C PHE A 144 -7.05 4.27 -12.69
N ALA A 145 -5.84 3.74 -12.49
CA ALA A 145 -5.29 3.42 -11.17
C ALA A 145 -5.21 4.67 -10.27
N PHE A 146 -4.73 5.79 -10.77
CA PHE A 146 -4.64 7.03 -10.02
C PHE A 146 -6.00 7.65 -9.72
N ALA A 147 -6.93 7.61 -10.68
CA ALA A 147 -8.30 8.01 -10.43
C ALA A 147 -8.95 7.15 -9.35
N THR A 148 -8.78 5.82 -9.43
CA THR A 148 -9.27 4.86 -8.43
C THR A 148 -8.64 5.11 -7.05
N ALA A 149 -7.34 5.42 -6.97
CA ALA A 149 -6.67 5.77 -5.73
C ALA A 149 -7.29 7.02 -5.08
N MET A 150 -7.72 8.00 -5.86
CA MET A 150 -8.40 9.18 -5.34
C MET A 150 -9.81 8.87 -4.80
N PHE A 151 -10.59 8.01 -5.48
CA PHE A 151 -11.85 7.50 -4.92
C PHE A 151 -11.64 6.72 -3.63
N ARG A 152 -10.61 5.86 -3.58
CA ARG A 152 -10.23 5.16 -2.35
C ARG A 152 -9.92 6.13 -1.21
N ALA A 153 -9.13 7.17 -1.47
CA ALA A 153 -8.82 8.22 -0.50
C ALA A 153 -10.10 8.90 0.04
N PHE A 154 -11.05 9.18 -0.83
CA PHE A 154 -12.35 9.75 -0.45
C PHE A 154 -13.14 8.81 0.45
N TYR A 155 -13.33 7.54 0.05
CA TYR A 155 -14.14 6.60 0.82
C TYR A 155 -13.48 6.19 2.14
N VAL A 156 -12.15 6.08 2.20
CA VAL A 156 -11.42 5.84 3.46
C VAL A 156 -11.50 7.07 4.34
N GLY A 157 -11.21 8.26 3.83
CA GLY A 157 -11.21 9.52 4.58
C GLY A 157 -12.59 9.84 5.19
N THR A 158 -13.67 9.55 4.46
CA THR A 158 -15.05 9.70 4.93
C THR A 158 -15.57 8.52 5.75
N THR A 159 -14.72 7.52 6.03
CA THR A 159 -15.05 6.28 6.78
C THR A 159 -16.14 5.40 6.15
N GLN A 160 -16.41 5.57 4.84
CA GLN A 160 -17.38 4.77 4.07
C GLN A 160 -16.72 3.56 3.40
N THR A 161 -15.97 2.78 4.17
CA THR A 161 -15.03 1.77 3.66
C THR A 161 -15.67 0.53 3.04
N LYS A 162 -16.97 0.27 3.25
CA LYS A 162 -17.68 -0.85 2.60
C LYS A 162 -17.59 -0.84 1.08
N THR A 163 -17.54 0.34 0.49
CA THR A 163 -17.38 0.53 -0.96
C THR A 163 -16.09 -0.09 -1.48
N LEU A 164 -15.03 -0.07 -0.68
CA LEU A 164 -13.73 -0.65 -1.05
C LEU A 164 -13.80 -2.17 -1.23
N THR A 165 -14.49 -2.86 -0.32
CA THR A 165 -14.68 -4.31 -0.45
C THR A 165 -15.42 -4.67 -1.72
N LEU A 166 -16.52 -3.96 -2.02
CA LEU A 166 -17.28 -4.20 -3.24
C LEU A 166 -16.46 -3.94 -4.49
N ASN A 167 -15.72 -2.82 -4.51
CA ASN A 167 -14.83 -2.49 -5.61
C ASN A 167 -13.73 -3.53 -5.80
N ALA A 168 -13.11 -3.99 -4.71
CA ALA A 168 -12.05 -4.98 -4.77
C ALA A 168 -12.54 -6.32 -5.35
N ILE A 169 -13.74 -6.77 -4.98
CA ILE A 169 -14.35 -7.97 -5.56
C ILE A 169 -14.56 -7.78 -7.07
N VAL A 170 -15.15 -6.65 -7.48
CA VAL A 170 -15.37 -6.35 -8.90
C VAL A 170 -14.05 -6.33 -9.66
N MET A 171 -13.01 -5.70 -9.10
CA MET A 171 -11.69 -5.60 -9.71
C MET A 171 -11.03 -6.96 -9.88
N VAL A 172 -11.04 -7.83 -8.82
CA VAL A 172 -10.46 -9.18 -8.90
C VAL A 172 -11.18 -10.03 -9.94
N VAL A 173 -12.51 -10.05 -9.91
CA VAL A 173 -13.29 -10.84 -10.88
C VAL A 173 -13.02 -10.37 -12.31
N SER A 174 -12.98 -9.06 -12.54
CA SER A 174 -12.68 -8.49 -13.84
C SER A 174 -11.25 -8.80 -14.29
N ASN A 175 -10.26 -8.71 -13.39
CA ASN A 175 -8.86 -9.02 -13.67
C ASN A 175 -8.69 -10.50 -14.09
N VAL A 176 -9.24 -11.43 -13.28
CA VAL A 176 -9.19 -12.86 -13.59
C VAL A 176 -9.84 -13.15 -14.94
N LEU A 177 -11.01 -12.56 -15.20
CA LEU A 177 -11.75 -12.77 -16.45
C LEU A 177 -10.98 -12.23 -17.66
N PHE A 178 -10.51 -10.99 -17.62
CA PHE A 178 -9.75 -10.39 -18.71
C PHE A 178 -8.42 -11.10 -18.94
N ASN A 179 -7.71 -11.47 -17.89
CA ASN A 179 -6.46 -12.21 -18.01
C ASN A 179 -6.69 -13.60 -18.61
N TRP A 180 -7.73 -14.33 -18.19
CA TRP A 180 -8.08 -15.61 -18.79
C TRP A 180 -8.42 -15.49 -20.28
N ILE A 181 -9.12 -14.43 -20.68
CA ILE A 181 -9.49 -14.20 -22.08
C ILE A 181 -8.26 -13.79 -22.91
N LEU A 182 -7.49 -12.81 -22.44
CA LEU A 182 -6.46 -12.15 -23.25
C LEU A 182 -5.11 -12.89 -23.21
N ILE A 183 -4.75 -13.50 -22.10
CA ILE A 183 -3.49 -14.27 -22.01
C ILE A 183 -3.58 -15.53 -22.87
N PHE A 184 -4.69 -16.27 -22.75
CA PHE A 184 -4.83 -17.58 -23.38
C PHE A 184 -5.58 -17.55 -24.72
N GLY A 185 -6.19 -16.43 -25.10
CA GLY A 185 -6.87 -16.29 -26.40
C GLY A 185 -8.21 -16.99 -26.49
N HIS A 186 -9.13 -16.70 -25.57
CA HIS A 186 -10.48 -17.26 -25.59
C HIS A 186 -11.46 -16.37 -26.38
N PHE A 187 -12.60 -16.90 -26.73
CA PHE A 187 -13.68 -16.23 -27.52
C PHE A 187 -13.25 -15.71 -28.89
N GLY A 188 -12.29 -16.38 -29.54
CA GLY A 188 -11.82 -15.99 -30.88
C GLY A 188 -10.79 -14.88 -30.92
N LEU A 189 -10.31 -14.43 -29.74
CA LEU A 189 -9.20 -13.50 -29.65
C LEU A 189 -7.86 -14.27 -29.70
N PRO A 190 -6.79 -13.68 -30.26
CA PRO A 190 -5.48 -14.30 -30.25
C PRO A 190 -4.93 -14.35 -28.82
N ALA A 191 -4.12 -15.36 -28.52
CA ALA A 191 -3.37 -15.45 -27.27
C ALA A 191 -2.29 -14.35 -27.24
N LEU A 192 -2.42 -13.37 -26.35
CA LEU A 192 -1.52 -12.22 -26.24
C LEU A 192 -0.42 -12.42 -25.20
N GLY A 193 -0.46 -13.54 -24.43
CA GLY A 193 0.55 -13.82 -23.41
C GLY A 193 0.74 -12.69 -22.41
N ILE A 194 1.98 -12.25 -22.22
CA ILE A 194 2.32 -11.17 -21.27
C ILE A 194 1.65 -9.83 -21.59
N THR A 195 1.48 -9.50 -22.86
CA THR A 195 0.75 -8.29 -23.31
C THR A 195 -0.71 -8.36 -22.88
N GLY A 196 -1.32 -9.56 -22.99
CA GLY A 196 -2.68 -9.82 -22.53
C GLY A 196 -2.86 -9.57 -21.03
N ALA A 197 -1.88 -9.93 -20.21
CA ALA A 197 -1.87 -9.64 -18.79
C ALA A 197 -1.84 -8.13 -18.48
N ALA A 198 -1.01 -7.38 -19.20
CA ALA A 198 -0.91 -5.92 -19.04
C ALA A 198 -2.22 -5.21 -19.42
N ILE A 199 -2.83 -5.59 -20.54
CA ILE A 199 -4.11 -5.05 -20.99
C ILE A 199 -5.23 -5.48 -20.03
N GLY A 200 -5.27 -6.74 -19.61
CA GLY A 200 -6.28 -7.27 -18.68
C GLY A 200 -6.28 -6.54 -17.35
N SER A 201 -5.11 -6.30 -16.78
CA SER A 201 -4.97 -5.52 -15.53
C SER A 201 -5.37 -4.06 -15.72
N SER A 202 -5.04 -3.44 -16.85
CA SER A 202 -5.47 -2.06 -17.18
C SER A 202 -6.99 -1.95 -17.35
N LEU A 203 -7.62 -2.94 -17.97
CA LEU A 203 -9.08 -3.02 -18.12
C LEU A 203 -9.77 -3.26 -16.77
N ALA A 204 -9.20 -4.07 -15.89
CA ALA A 204 -9.73 -4.28 -14.54
C ALA A 204 -9.71 -2.97 -13.73
N GLU A 205 -8.67 -2.15 -13.86
CA GLU A 205 -8.62 -0.82 -13.24
C GLU A 205 -9.67 0.14 -13.82
N LEU A 206 -9.91 0.08 -15.13
CA LEU A 206 -11.00 0.83 -15.77
C LEU A 206 -12.37 0.41 -15.22
N VAL A 207 -12.63 -0.90 -15.10
CA VAL A 207 -13.89 -1.41 -14.50
C VAL A 207 -14.02 -0.96 -13.04
N SER A 208 -12.93 -1.00 -12.27
CA SER A 208 -12.88 -0.47 -10.91
C SER A 208 -13.23 1.02 -10.85
N LEU A 209 -12.70 1.83 -11.75
CA LEU A 209 -13.03 3.25 -11.84
C LEU A 209 -14.51 3.46 -12.21
N ILE A 210 -15.02 2.73 -13.19
CA ILE A 210 -16.44 2.78 -13.57
C ILE A 210 -17.33 2.41 -12.39
N PHE A 211 -16.97 1.35 -11.65
CA PHE A 211 -17.68 0.95 -10.43
C PHE A 211 -17.74 2.11 -9.41
N PHE A 212 -16.61 2.76 -9.12
CA PHE A 212 -16.58 3.87 -8.18
C PHE A 212 -17.44 5.04 -8.66
N ILE A 213 -17.41 5.38 -9.94
CA ILE A 213 -18.24 6.45 -10.52
C ILE A 213 -19.72 6.11 -10.39
N VAL A 214 -20.12 4.91 -10.78
CA VAL A 214 -21.54 4.45 -10.73
C VAL A 214 -22.01 4.38 -9.28
N TYR A 215 -21.20 3.77 -8.40
CA TYR A 215 -21.55 3.65 -6.98
C TYR A 215 -21.68 5.02 -6.30
N THR A 216 -20.76 5.94 -6.57
CA THR A 216 -20.81 7.31 -6.06
C THR A 216 -22.06 8.04 -6.55
N ARG A 217 -22.44 7.84 -7.82
CA ARG A 217 -23.66 8.42 -8.37
C ARG A 217 -24.93 7.85 -7.75
N ALA A 218 -24.93 6.57 -7.41
CA ALA A 218 -26.12 5.85 -6.96
C ALA A 218 -26.32 5.87 -5.44
N LYS A 219 -25.24 5.86 -4.64
CA LYS A 219 -25.29 5.61 -3.20
C LYS A 219 -24.70 6.72 -2.34
N CYS A 220 -23.84 7.60 -2.91
CA CYS A 220 -23.25 8.70 -2.16
C CYS A 220 -24.14 9.95 -2.26
N ASP A 221 -24.30 10.67 -1.14
CA ASP A 221 -24.93 11.98 -1.15
C ASP A 221 -23.97 13.01 -1.79
N ARG A 222 -24.04 13.11 -3.12
CA ARG A 222 -23.16 13.96 -3.93
C ARG A 222 -23.31 15.43 -3.61
N ARG A 223 -24.52 15.88 -3.25
CA ARG A 223 -24.78 17.31 -2.90
C ARG A 223 -24.13 17.66 -1.59
N LYS A 224 -24.18 16.74 -0.62
CA LYS A 224 -23.54 16.92 0.69
C LYS A 224 -22.03 17.11 0.54
N TYR A 225 -21.37 16.29 -0.29
CA TYR A 225 -19.92 16.30 -0.48
C TYR A 225 -19.47 17.19 -1.66
N GLY A 226 -20.33 17.89 -2.35
CA GLY A 226 -19.96 18.71 -3.50
C GLY A 226 -19.40 17.90 -4.69
N LEU A 227 -19.88 16.65 -4.85
CA LEU A 227 -19.49 15.76 -5.93
C LEU A 227 -20.50 15.74 -7.09
N ASP A 228 -21.55 16.55 -7.02
CA ASP A 228 -22.58 16.67 -8.05
C ASP A 228 -22.06 17.32 -9.33
N ARG A 229 -21.11 18.23 -9.22
CA ARG A 229 -20.43 18.90 -10.33
C ARG A 229 -18.92 18.93 -10.09
N PRO A 230 -18.10 18.77 -11.14
CA PRO A 230 -16.68 18.99 -11.04
C PRO A 230 -16.37 20.39 -10.52
N ALA A 231 -15.52 20.51 -9.50
CA ALA A 231 -15.09 21.79 -8.99
C ALA A 231 -14.25 22.52 -10.05
N ARG A 232 -14.40 23.84 -10.17
CA ARG A 232 -13.48 24.61 -11.02
C ARG A 232 -12.07 24.49 -10.46
N PHE A 233 -11.10 24.26 -11.33
CA PHE A 233 -9.71 24.20 -10.92
C PHE A 233 -9.24 25.51 -10.31
N GLN A 234 -8.67 25.43 -9.12
CA GLN A 234 -8.09 26.56 -8.38
C GLN A 234 -6.71 26.14 -7.88
N ALA A 235 -5.67 26.81 -8.38
CA ALA A 235 -4.29 26.50 -8.01
C ALA A 235 -4.02 26.74 -6.51
N SER A 236 -4.78 27.63 -5.86
CA SER A 236 -4.71 27.89 -4.42
C SER A 236 -5.11 26.67 -3.58
N GLU A 237 -6.17 25.97 -3.96
CA GLU A 237 -6.62 24.73 -3.28
C GLU A 237 -5.57 23.64 -3.41
N LEU A 238 -5.06 23.41 -4.63
CA LEU A 238 -3.99 22.45 -4.84
C LEU A 238 -2.73 22.81 -4.04
N ARG A 239 -2.33 24.09 -4.04
CA ARG A 239 -1.18 24.57 -3.26
C ARG A 239 -1.38 24.34 -1.76
N GLY A 240 -2.62 24.47 -1.24
CA GLY A 240 -2.97 24.17 0.14
C GLY A 240 -2.81 22.67 0.49
N MET A 241 -3.04 21.76 -0.47
CA MET A 241 -2.87 20.31 -0.26
C MET A 241 -1.41 19.86 -0.31
N MET A 242 -0.56 20.52 -1.12
CA MET A 242 0.82 20.09 -1.37
C MET A 242 1.68 19.92 -0.11
N PRO A 243 1.59 20.76 0.94
CA PRO A 243 2.38 20.58 2.16
C PRO A 243 2.14 19.24 2.89
N VAL A 244 0.98 18.63 2.69
CA VAL A 244 0.65 17.30 3.25
C VAL A 244 1.01 16.21 2.24
N CYS A 245 0.57 16.35 0.98
CA CYS A 245 0.67 15.31 -0.03
C CYS A 245 2.11 15.08 -0.54
N THR A 246 2.93 16.14 -0.67
CA THR A 246 4.31 15.99 -1.13
C THR A 246 5.14 15.12 -0.19
N TRP A 247 4.98 15.30 1.12
CA TRP A 247 5.75 14.51 2.08
C TRP A 247 5.33 13.05 2.10
N THR A 248 4.05 12.75 1.91
CA THR A 248 3.57 11.37 1.77
C THR A 248 4.02 10.72 0.45
N MET A 249 4.09 11.48 -0.65
CA MET A 249 4.66 11.00 -1.92
C MET A 249 6.13 10.59 -1.76
N ILE A 250 6.96 11.50 -1.25
CA ILE A 250 8.39 11.26 -1.03
C ILE A 250 8.60 10.08 -0.08
N GLN A 251 7.83 10.03 0.99
CA GLN A 251 7.86 8.98 1.99
C GLN A 251 7.64 7.61 1.37
N HIS A 252 6.52 7.40 0.66
CA HIS A 252 6.22 6.09 0.06
C HIS A 252 7.25 5.66 -0.98
N THR A 253 7.78 6.59 -1.76
CA THR A 253 8.82 6.30 -2.74
C THR A 253 10.12 5.83 -2.06
N ILE A 254 10.57 6.55 -1.02
CA ILE A 254 11.80 6.19 -0.30
C ILE A 254 11.65 4.85 0.44
N SER A 255 10.50 4.61 1.08
CA SER A 255 10.26 3.37 1.83
C SER A 255 10.34 2.14 0.93
N VAL A 256 9.69 2.18 -0.24
CA VAL A 256 9.74 1.08 -1.21
C VAL A 256 11.15 0.90 -1.76
N THR A 257 11.87 1.98 -2.07
CA THR A 257 13.25 1.92 -2.55
C THR A 257 14.18 1.29 -1.51
N THR A 258 14.06 1.70 -0.25
CA THR A 258 14.88 1.16 0.85
C THR A 258 14.64 -0.35 1.05
N TRP A 259 13.38 -0.76 0.99
CA TRP A 259 13.03 -2.17 1.09
C TRP A 259 13.58 -2.99 -0.08
N PHE A 260 13.60 -2.45 -1.29
CA PHE A 260 14.24 -3.08 -2.45
C PHE A 260 15.76 -3.25 -2.26
N ILE A 261 16.44 -2.25 -1.68
CA ILE A 261 17.88 -2.34 -1.39
C ILE A 261 18.19 -3.48 -0.40
N PHE A 262 17.33 -3.74 0.57
CA PHE A 262 17.49 -4.90 1.48
C PHE A 262 17.55 -6.22 0.70
N PHE A 263 16.68 -6.41 -0.30
CA PHE A 263 16.72 -7.62 -1.12
C PHE A 263 17.95 -7.71 -2.01
N LEU A 264 18.46 -6.59 -2.51
CA LEU A 264 19.73 -6.56 -3.21
C LEU A 264 20.90 -6.98 -2.31
N TYR A 265 20.88 -6.59 -1.04
CA TYR A 265 21.89 -7.05 -0.08
C TYR A 265 21.79 -8.56 0.19
N ILE A 266 20.58 -9.09 0.32
CA ILE A 266 20.38 -10.53 0.51
C ILE A 266 20.86 -11.34 -0.71
N GLU A 267 20.67 -10.83 -1.93
CA GLU A 267 21.14 -11.48 -3.16
C GLU A 267 22.66 -11.75 -3.11
N HIS A 268 23.44 -10.82 -2.56
CA HIS A 268 24.89 -10.98 -2.41
C HIS A 268 25.30 -12.11 -1.45
N LEU A 269 24.39 -12.65 -0.64
CA LEU A 269 24.61 -13.82 0.21
C LEU A 269 24.42 -15.16 -0.57
N GLY A 270 23.90 -15.08 -1.81
CA GLY A 270 23.72 -16.21 -2.72
C GLY A 270 22.26 -16.61 -2.95
N GLU A 271 22.05 -17.45 -3.93
CA GLU A 271 20.72 -17.87 -4.42
C GLU A 271 19.86 -18.52 -3.34
N ARG A 272 20.46 -19.35 -2.48
CA ARG A 272 19.76 -20.03 -1.38
C ARG A 272 19.24 -19.02 -0.34
N ALA A 273 20.03 -18.00 -0.01
CA ALA A 273 19.67 -16.93 0.90
C ALA A 273 18.49 -16.13 0.34
N LEU A 274 18.54 -15.82 -0.95
CA LEU A 274 17.46 -15.12 -1.65
C LEU A 274 16.17 -15.95 -1.68
N ALA A 275 16.26 -17.26 -1.94
CA ALA A 275 15.10 -18.17 -1.93
C ALA A 275 14.43 -18.22 -0.54
N ILE A 276 15.20 -18.37 0.54
CA ILE A 276 14.70 -18.33 1.92
C ILE A 276 14.02 -17.00 2.21
N SER A 277 14.64 -15.87 1.84
CA SER A 277 14.07 -14.53 2.05
C SER A 277 12.81 -14.31 1.24
N ASN A 278 12.67 -14.88 0.04
CA ASN A 278 11.45 -14.80 -0.75
C ASN A 278 10.28 -15.56 -0.09
N ILE A 279 10.56 -16.72 0.54
CA ILE A 279 9.56 -17.44 1.33
C ILE A 279 9.13 -16.61 2.53
N ALA A 280 10.07 -16.06 3.29
CA ALA A 280 9.78 -15.20 4.42
C ALA A 280 8.97 -13.95 3.99
N ARG A 281 9.35 -13.32 2.89
CA ARG A 281 8.62 -12.19 2.30
C ARG A 281 7.19 -12.54 1.92
N GLY A 282 6.99 -13.66 1.22
CA GLY A 282 5.65 -14.11 0.82
C GLY A 282 4.76 -14.31 2.04
N ALA A 283 5.28 -14.99 3.05
CA ALA A 283 4.57 -15.25 4.30
C ALA A 283 4.30 -13.94 5.08
N SER A 284 5.27 -13.01 5.14
CA SER A 284 5.10 -11.71 5.79
C SER A 284 4.01 -10.86 5.16
N GLY A 285 3.79 -10.99 3.86
CA GLY A 285 2.76 -10.26 3.13
C GLY A 285 1.36 -10.44 3.71
N ILE A 286 1.05 -11.63 4.25
CA ILE A 286 -0.25 -11.91 4.87
C ILE A 286 -0.41 -11.08 6.15
N ILE A 287 0.61 -11.04 7.01
CA ILE A 287 0.60 -10.26 8.26
C ILE A 287 0.62 -8.75 7.95
N TRP A 288 1.39 -8.35 6.93
CA TRP A 288 1.50 -6.97 6.49
C TRP A 288 0.16 -6.37 6.06
N VAL A 289 -0.64 -7.10 5.30
CA VAL A 289 -1.98 -6.66 4.86
C VAL A 289 -2.89 -6.35 6.05
N VAL A 290 -2.86 -7.20 7.08
CA VAL A 290 -3.63 -6.98 8.32
C VAL A 290 -3.12 -5.72 9.03
N LEU A 291 -1.81 -5.57 9.18
CA LEU A 291 -1.19 -4.41 9.80
C LEU A 291 -1.53 -3.10 9.08
N GLN A 292 -1.46 -3.10 7.75
CA GLN A 292 -1.79 -1.94 6.93
C GLN A 292 -3.26 -1.52 7.04
N SER A 293 -4.17 -2.48 7.17
CA SER A 293 -5.59 -2.20 7.39
C SER A 293 -5.81 -1.40 8.69
N PHE A 294 -5.22 -1.85 9.81
CA PHE A 294 -5.34 -1.15 11.09
C PHE A 294 -4.61 0.20 11.09
N SER A 295 -3.45 0.27 10.47
CA SER A 295 -2.63 1.49 10.38
C SER A 295 -3.32 2.57 9.55
N SER A 296 -3.88 2.22 8.39
CA SER A 296 -4.69 3.12 7.55
C SER A 296 -5.95 3.59 8.29
N THR A 297 -6.63 2.67 8.99
CA THR A 297 -7.77 3.00 9.85
C THR A 297 -7.37 3.99 10.94
N CYS A 298 -6.20 3.80 11.57
CA CYS A 298 -5.69 4.70 12.59
C CYS A 298 -5.49 6.11 12.04
N SER A 299 -4.80 6.26 10.92
CA SER A 299 -4.58 7.56 10.27
C SER A 299 -5.89 8.29 9.98
N THR A 300 -6.86 7.57 9.40
CA THR A 300 -8.17 8.13 9.04
C THR A 300 -8.97 8.57 10.27
N LEU A 301 -9.08 7.71 11.29
CA LEU A 301 -9.86 8.03 12.48
C LEU A 301 -9.19 9.13 13.32
N VAL A 302 -7.85 9.18 13.38
CA VAL A 302 -7.11 10.28 14.02
C VAL A 302 -7.39 11.60 13.30
N SER A 303 -7.36 11.61 11.97
CA SER A 303 -7.67 12.82 11.22
C SER A 303 -9.10 13.30 11.44
N ASN A 304 -10.08 12.40 11.43
CA ASN A 304 -11.49 12.74 11.69
C ASN A 304 -11.70 13.25 13.12
N ILE A 305 -11.16 12.60 14.15
CA ILE A 305 -11.35 13.01 15.56
C ILE A 305 -10.74 14.38 15.85
N ILE A 306 -9.62 14.70 15.19
CA ILE A 306 -9.02 16.04 15.30
C ILE A 306 -9.90 17.08 14.59
N GLY A 307 -10.48 16.73 13.43
CA GLY A 307 -11.45 17.55 12.74
C GLY A 307 -12.69 17.85 13.59
N GLU A 308 -13.16 16.86 14.37
CA GLU A 308 -14.27 17.02 15.33
C GLU A 308 -13.90 17.89 16.54
N GLY A 309 -12.65 18.35 16.67
CA GLY A 309 -12.17 19.16 17.81
C GLY A 309 -11.78 18.32 19.04
N HIS A 310 -11.80 16.99 18.97
CA HIS A 310 -11.52 16.10 20.10
C HIS A 310 -10.07 15.62 20.15
N GLN A 311 -9.12 16.55 20.13
CA GLN A 311 -7.67 16.23 20.15
C GLN A 311 -7.23 15.48 21.42
N ASP A 312 -7.91 15.70 22.55
CA ASP A 312 -7.68 15.04 23.82
C ASP A 312 -7.89 13.51 23.75
N LYS A 313 -8.79 13.05 22.87
CA LYS A 313 -9.16 11.63 22.72
C LYS A 313 -8.25 10.85 21.75
N VAL A 314 -7.36 11.52 21.01
CA VAL A 314 -6.50 10.89 20.01
C VAL A 314 -5.67 9.75 20.61
N MET A 315 -4.99 9.97 21.75
CA MET A 315 -4.16 8.94 22.38
C MET A 315 -4.98 7.74 22.89
N SER A 316 -6.21 7.99 23.34
CA SER A 316 -7.14 6.91 23.74
C SER A 316 -7.56 6.07 22.53
N LEU A 317 -7.87 6.71 21.41
CA LEU A 317 -8.20 6.05 20.15
C LEU A 317 -7.04 5.21 19.63
N VAL A 318 -5.84 5.78 19.55
CA VAL A 318 -4.62 5.08 19.12
C VAL A 318 -4.35 3.84 19.97
N LYS A 319 -4.44 3.95 21.30
CA LYS A 319 -4.29 2.80 22.21
C LYS A 319 -5.32 1.70 21.95
N ARG A 320 -6.58 2.04 21.64
CA ARG A 320 -7.62 1.06 21.33
C ARG A 320 -7.33 0.34 20.01
N ILE A 321 -6.91 1.09 18.98
CA ILE A 321 -6.54 0.50 17.68
C ILE A 321 -5.31 -0.41 17.85
N MET A 322 -4.29 0.02 18.60
CA MET A 322 -3.12 -0.80 18.92
C MET A 322 -3.52 -2.12 19.61
N LYS A 323 -4.37 -2.06 20.65
CA LYS A 323 -4.83 -3.28 21.34
C LYS A 323 -5.53 -4.25 20.39
N LEU A 324 -6.39 -3.73 19.51
CA LEU A 324 -7.10 -4.57 18.53
C LEU A 324 -6.14 -5.15 17.49
N SER A 325 -5.22 -4.33 16.98
CA SER A 325 -4.19 -4.74 16.03
C SER A 325 -3.27 -5.82 16.62
N TYR A 326 -2.78 -5.61 17.85
CA TYR A 326 -1.97 -6.62 18.53
C TYR A 326 -2.74 -7.91 18.79
N GLY A 327 -4.03 -7.83 19.16
CA GLY A 327 -4.85 -9.03 19.36
C GLY A 327 -4.91 -9.92 18.12
N VAL A 328 -5.12 -9.33 16.93
CA VAL A 328 -5.17 -10.07 15.67
C VAL A 328 -3.78 -10.54 15.25
N ILE A 329 -2.79 -9.65 15.29
CA ILE A 329 -1.44 -9.95 14.79
C ILE A 329 -0.74 -10.96 15.70
N CYS A 330 -0.88 -10.88 17.04
CA CYS A 330 -0.32 -11.89 17.95
C CYS A 330 -0.94 -13.28 17.69
N ALA A 331 -2.24 -13.38 17.39
CA ALA A 331 -2.84 -14.63 17.01
C ALA A 331 -2.22 -15.19 15.72
N MET A 332 -1.93 -14.34 14.72
CA MET A 332 -1.24 -14.76 13.50
C MET A 332 0.20 -15.18 13.77
N ILE A 333 0.96 -14.41 14.57
CA ILE A 333 2.32 -14.76 14.96
C ILE A 333 2.34 -16.13 15.65
N LEU A 334 1.42 -16.36 16.58
CA LEU A 334 1.29 -17.64 17.26
C LEU A 334 1.07 -18.79 16.27
N LEU A 335 0.20 -18.60 15.29
CA LEU A 335 -0.06 -19.59 14.24
C LEU A 335 1.20 -19.88 13.41
N PHE A 336 1.98 -18.86 13.06
CA PHE A 336 3.26 -19.00 12.36
C PHE A 336 4.32 -19.71 13.22
N CYS A 337 4.33 -19.46 14.53
CA CYS A 337 5.25 -20.11 15.46
C CYS A 337 4.89 -21.59 15.72
N ILE A 338 3.62 -21.95 15.69
CA ILE A 338 3.17 -23.34 15.91
C ILE A 338 3.35 -24.17 14.63
N PHE A 339 3.10 -23.59 13.45
CA PHE A 339 3.11 -24.29 12.17
C PHE A 339 4.10 -23.71 11.14
N PRO A 340 5.36 -23.44 11.47
CA PRO A 340 6.28 -22.74 10.57
C PRO A 340 6.59 -23.54 9.30
N GLU A 341 6.73 -24.86 9.42
CA GLU A 341 6.98 -25.74 8.26
C GLU A 341 5.78 -25.77 7.30
N THR A 342 4.55 -25.79 7.85
CA THR A 342 3.33 -25.75 7.03
C THR A 342 3.24 -24.46 6.23
N VAL A 343 3.61 -23.36 6.86
CA VAL A 343 3.66 -22.03 6.18
C VAL A 343 4.75 -22.05 5.08
N ALA A 344 5.93 -22.59 5.35
CA ALA A 344 6.99 -22.70 4.33
C ALA A 344 6.58 -23.60 3.16
N ARG A 345 5.87 -24.71 3.41
CA ARG A 345 5.37 -25.63 2.39
C ARG A 345 4.32 -25.03 1.45
N ILE A 346 3.69 -23.90 1.80
CA ILE A 346 2.83 -23.16 0.87
C ILE A 346 3.64 -22.59 -0.31
N TYR A 347 4.93 -22.34 -0.09
CA TYR A 347 5.82 -21.65 -1.05
C TYR A 347 6.80 -22.58 -1.75
N THR A 348 7.13 -23.74 -1.17
CA THR A 348 8.10 -24.69 -1.74
C THR A 348 7.86 -26.11 -1.26
N ASP A 349 8.06 -27.08 -2.18
CA ASP A 349 8.01 -28.51 -1.89
C ASP A 349 9.39 -29.10 -1.56
N ILE A 350 10.47 -28.31 -1.64
CA ILE A 350 11.85 -28.74 -1.41
C ILE A 350 12.10 -28.89 0.10
N PRO A 351 12.27 -30.11 0.67
CA PRO A 351 12.35 -30.31 2.11
C PRO A 351 13.51 -29.53 2.77
N SER A 352 14.70 -29.51 2.10
CA SER A 352 15.88 -28.80 2.60
C SER A 352 15.67 -27.28 2.66
N LEU A 353 14.84 -26.72 1.77
CA LEU A 353 14.52 -25.29 1.76
C LEU A 353 13.43 -24.96 2.78
N VAL A 354 12.44 -25.85 2.98
CA VAL A 354 11.43 -25.73 4.03
C VAL A 354 12.11 -25.60 5.38
N THR A 355 12.98 -26.57 5.74
CA THR A 355 13.68 -26.58 7.04
C THR A 355 14.59 -25.35 7.20
N ALA A 356 15.31 -24.94 6.15
CA ALA A 356 16.18 -23.77 6.19
C ALA A 356 15.41 -22.43 6.33
N SER A 357 14.14 -22.38 5.91
CA SER A 357 13.32 -21.17 5.98
C SER A 357 12.68 -20.96 7.36
N VAL A 358 12.55 -22.00 8.18
CA VAL A 358 11.88 -21.92 9.50
C VAL A 358 12.46 -20.82 10.40
N PRO A 359 13.78 -20.72 10.62
CA PRO A 359 14.34 -19.67 11.47
C PRO A 359 14.02 -18.26 10.97
N ALA A 360 14.14 -18.03 9.65
CA ALA A 360 13.84 -16.75 9.05
C ALA A 360 12.34 -16.38 9.18
N LEU A 361 11.43 -17.36 9.01
CA LEU A 361 10.00 -17.19 9.22
C LEU A 361 9.65 -16.82 10.68
N LEU A 362 10.28 -17.45 11.65
CA LEU A 362 10.06 -17.18 13.07
C LEU A 362 10.54 -15.77 13.44
N VAL A 363 11.76 -15.40 13.03
CA VAL A 363 12.30 -14.05 13.27
C VAL A 363 11.42 -12.99 12.61
N MET A 364 11.03 -13.19 11.37
CA MET A 364 10.16 -12.30 10.63
C MET A 364 8.79 -12.18 11.32
N ALA A 365 8.14 -13.29 11.71
CA ALA A 365 6.86 -13.25 12.40
C ALA A 365 6.95 -12.49 13.73
N CYS A 366 7.97 -12.76 14.54
CA CYS A 366 8.19 -12.04 15.81
C CYS A 366 8.49 -10.55 15.61
N SER A 367 9.11 -10.14 14.50
CA SER A 367 9.40 -8.72 14.22
C SER A 367 8.12 -7.88 14.11
N TYR A 368 7.00 -8.50 13.75
CA TYR A 368 5.70 -7.81 13.72
C TYR A 368 5.22 -7.34 15.10
N LEU A 369 5.79 -7.82 16.20
CA LEU A 369 5.55 -7.22 17.52
C LEU A 369 6.01 -5.76 17.57
N CYS A 370 7.19 -5.46 17.03
CA CYS A 370 7.70 -4.10 16.94
C CYS A 370 7.05 -3.32 15.79
N ASN A 371 6.90 -3.95 14.62
CA ASN A 371 6.31 -3.31 13.45
C ASN A 371 4.86 -2.89 13.68
N THR A 372 4.06 -3.66 14.43
CA THR A 372 2.67 -3.30 14.74
C THR A 372 2.59 -1.98 15.51
N GLY A 373 3.37 -1.85 16.58
CA GLY A 373 3.44 -0.60 17.32
C GLY A 373 4.00 0.54 16.48
N GLY A 374 5.07 0.27 15.73
CA GLY A 374 5.73 1.24 14.84
C GLY A 374 4.77 1.82 13.81
N GLN A 375 4.14 0.98 13.02
CA GLN A 375 3.27 1.41 11.91
C GLN A 375 1.98 2.09 12.38
N VAL A 376 1.31 1.57 13.42
CA VAL A 376 0.08 2.19 13.94
C VAL A 376 0.37 3.56 14.51
N LEU A 377 1.45 3.72 15.32
CA LEU A 377 1.84 5.03 15.87
C LEU A 377 2.30 5.99 14.79
N PHE A 378 3.06 5.51 13.81
CA PHE A 378 3.56 6.29 12.70
C PHE A 378 2.42 6.84 11.83
N LEU A 379 1.44 5.99 11.47
CA LEU A 379 0.28 6.45 10.71
C LEU A 379 -0.69 7.29 11.57
N ALA A 380 -0.65 7.16 12.90
CA ALA A 380 -1.30 8.14 13.78
C ALA A 380 -0.64 9.51 13.65
N VAL A 381 0.71 9.60 13.63
CA VAL A 381 1.43 10.87 13.38
C VAL A 381 1.02 11.47 12.03
N SER A 382 1.00 10.67 10.96
CA SER A 382 0.54 11.12 9.64
C SER A 382 -0.89 11.64 9.69
N GLY A 383 -1.81 10.92 10.37
CA GLY A 383 -3.20 11.29 10.56
C GLY A 383 -3.40 12.61 11.32
N THR A 384 -2.44 13.06 12.14
CA THR A 384 -2.48 14.41 12.72
C THR A 384 -2.27 15.53 11.70
N GLY A 385 -1.90 15.20 10.44
CA GLY A 385 -1.50 16.14 9.40
C GLY A 385 -0.03 16.55 9.48
N SER A 386 0.74 15.99 10.42
CA SER A 386 2.17 16.26 10.58
C SER A 386 3.02 15.40 9.64
N THR A 387 2.65 15.34 8.34
CA THR A 387 3.28 14.44 7.36
C THR A 387 4.77 14.71 7.15
N LYS A 388 5.20 15.98 7.20
CA LYS A 388 6.63 16.34 7.19
C LYS A 388 7.37 15.75 8.38
N THR A 389 6.75 15.74 9.55
CA THR A 389 7.36 15.14 10.75
C THR A 389 7.34 13.61 10.63
N ALA A 390 6.23 13.02 10.19
CA ALA A 390 6.16 11.59 9.92
C ALA A 390 7.28 11.15 8.97
N PHE A 391 7.48 11.85 7.85
CA PHE A 391 8.58 11.59 6.93
C PHE A 391 9.96 11.64 7.63
N ARG A 392 10.21 12.65 8.49
CA ARG A 392 11.48 12.74 9.23
C ARG A 392 11.69 11.55 10.19
N LEU A 393 10.63 11.13 10.89
CA LEU A 393 10.69 10.00 11.82
C LEU A 393 11.00 8.70 11.07
N GLU A 394 10.35 8.50 9.93
CA GLU A 394 10.61 7.34 9.08
C GLU A 394 12.01 7.39 8.47
N LEU A 395 12.47 8.56 8.00
CA LEU A 395 13.83 8.71 7.48
C LEU A 395 14.88 8.31 8.52
N ILE A 396 14.69 8.69 9.79
CA ILE A 396 15.57 8.25 10.89
C ILE A 396 15.54 6.72 11.02
N ALA A 397 14.34 6.12 11.00
CA ALA A 397 14.21 4.67 11.10
C ALA A 397 14.86 3.96 9.91
N LEU A 398 14.68 4.47 8.68
CA LEU A 398 15.28 3.91 7.47
C LEU A 398 16.82 4.04 7.45
N VAL A 399 17.36 5.16 7.93
CA VAL A 399 18.82 5.34 8.04
C VAL A 399 19.42 4.33 9.03
N VAL A 400 18.82 4.19 10.21
CA VAL A 400 19.26 3.21 11.22
C VAL A 400 19.14 1.79 10.68
N TYR A 401 18.02 1.48 10.00
CA TYR A 401 17.79 0.21 9.33
C TYR A 401 18.87 -0.10 8.30
N MET A 402 19.19 0.85 7.41
CA MET A 402 20.20 0.67 6.36
C MET A 402 21.61 0.51 6.93
N ILE A 403 21.97 1.27 7.98
CA ILE A 403 23.25 1.09 8.68
C ILE A 403 23.33 -0.33 9.24
N TYR A 404 22.26 -0.78 9.92
CA TYR A 404 22.19 -2.13 10.48
C TYR A 404 22.32 -3.19 9.40
N CYS A 405 21.54 -3.09 8.31
CA CYS A 405 21.62 -4.02 7.17
C CYS A 405 23.02 -4.05 6.55
N THR A 406 23.66 -2.90 6.36
CA THR A 406 25.03 -2.86 5.82
C THR A 406 26.01 -3.58 6.72
N VAL A 407 25.92 -3.38 8.04
CA VAL A 407 26.82 -4.07 9.00
C VAL A 407 26.61 -5.58 8.98
N ILE A 408 25.36 -6.05 9.14
CA ILE A 408 25.09 -7.48 9.32
C ILE A 408 25.16 -8.28 8.01
N ILE A 409 24.71 -7.69 6.89
CA ILE A 409 24.64 -8.41 5.61
C ILE A 409 25.95 -8.24 4.82
N TRP A 410 26.43 -7.01 4.68
CA TRP A 410 27.59 -6.73 3.82
C TRP A 410 28.92 -7.01 4.51
N TRP A 411 29.09 -6.63 5.78
CA TRP A 411 30.36 -6.82 6.49
C TRP A 411 30.45 -8.16 7.19
N LEU A 412 29.43 -8.52 7.98
CA LEU A 412 29.46 -9.75 8.79
C LEU A 412 28.98 -10.99 8.04
N ARG A 413 28.25 -10.83 6.94
CA ARG A 413 27.67 -11.92 6.12
C ARG A 413 27.00 -13.01 6.95
N VAL A 414 26.12 -12.59 7.85
CA VAL A 414 25.42 -13.48 8.78
C VAL A 414 24.34 -14.30 8.07
N ASP A 415 23.83 -15.31 8.77
CA ASP A 415 22.72 -16.13 8.27
C ASP A 415 21.46 -15.31 8.00
N VAL A 416 20.64 -15.78 7.04
CA VAL A 416 19.42 -15.09 6.57
C VAL A 416 18.45 -14.79 7.72
N ALA A 417 18.31 -15.71 8.68
CA ALA A 417 17.45 -15.49 9.84
C ALA A 417 17.89 -14.24 10.64
N VAL A 418 19.19 -14.03 10.79
CA VAL A 418 19.74 -12.85 11.46
C VAL A 418 19.55 -11.59 10.62
N CYS A 419 19.61 -11.69 9.27
CA CYS A 419 19.33 -10.56 8.40
C CYS A 419 17.91 -9.99 8.62
N TRP A 420 16.91 -10.86 8.84
CA TRP A 420 15.54 -10.46 9.12
C TRP A 420 15.34 -9.77 10.48
N THR A 421 16.34 -9.81 11.38
CA THR A 421 16.28 -8.98 12.60
C THR A 421 16.30 -7.48 12.33
N ALA A 422 16.71 -7.06 11.15
CA ALA A 422 16.62 -5.66 10.71
C ALA A 422 15.19 -5.10 10.82
N GLU A 423 14.16 -5.95 10.65
CA GLU A 423 12.76 -5.56 10.80
C GLU A 423 12.41 -5.17 12.26
N PHE A 424 13.04 -5.77 13.26
CA PHE A 424 12.91 -5.33 14.66
C PHE A 424 13.50 -3.93 14.87
N VAL A 425 14.63 -3.68 14.24
CA VAL A 425 15.31 -2.37 14.35
C VAL A 425 14.44 -1.30 13.70
N TYR A 426 13.96 -1.54 12.48
CA TYR A 426 13.06 -0.61 11.80
C TYR A 426 11.80 -0.32 12.62
N GLY A 427 11.05 -1.36 12.97
CA GLY A 427 9.80 -1.25 13.72
C GLY A 427 10.00 -0.62 15.11
N GLY A 428 11.08 -0.99 15.82
CA GLY A 428 11.42 -0.48 17.14
C GLY A 428 11.77 1.02 17.13
N VAL A 429 12.62 1.45 16.20
CA VAL A 429 12.99 2.87 16.06
C VAL A 429 11.76 3.69 15.65
N LEU A 430 10.98 3.20 14.69
CA LEU A 430 9.77 3.88 14.24
C LEU A 430 8.74 4.02 15.37
N MET A 431 8.57 2.95 16.18
CA MET A 431 7.68 2.94 17.34
C MET A 431 8.13 3.96 18.39
N LEU A 432 9.42 3.97 18.75
CA LEU A 432 9.97 4.87 19.75
C LEU A 432 9.84 6.34 19.32
N CYS A 433 10.28 6.66 18.10
CA CYS A 433 10.25 8.02 17.59
C CYS A 433 8.82 8.55 17.47
N SER A 434 7.89 7.73 16.96
CA SER A 434 6.48 8.11 16.81
C SER A 434 5.78 8.27 18.15
N TRP A 435 6.08 7.40 19.12
CA TRP A 435 5.55 7.50 20.48
C TRP A 435 6.00 8.79 21.18
N ILE A 436 7.30 9.11 21.12
CA ILE A 436 7.87 10.33 21.71
C ILE A 436 7.18 11.56 21.10
N TYR A 437 7.02 11.59 19.77
CA TYR A 437 6.37 12.71 19.09
C TYR A 437 4.89 12.86 19.49
N LEU A 438 4.11 11.79 19.48
CA LEU A 438 2.69 11.83 19.87
C LEU A 438 2.53 12.27 21.34
N ARG A 439 3.40 11.78 22.23
CA ARG A 439 3.38 12.16 23.65
C ARG A 439 3.76 13.63 23.89
N SER A 440 4.61 14.21 23.04
CA SER A 440 5.04 15.61 23.16
C SER A 440 3.91 16.63 22.96
N GLY A 441 2.79 16.22 22.35
CA GLY A 441 1.64 17.08 22.08
C GLY A 441 1.86 18.17 21.02
N ARG A 442 3.05 18.24 20.38
CA ARG A 442 3.41 19.26 19.39
C ARG A 442 2.50 19.27 18.14
N TRP A 443 1.77 18.19 17.92
CA TRP A 443 0.82 18.03 16.80
C TRP A 443 -0.53 18.73 17.04
N LYS A 444 -0.87 19.08 18.31
CA LYS A 444 -2.19 19.58 18.68
C LYS A 444 -2.55 20.94 18.04
N ASN A 445 -1.57 21.80 17.81
CA ASN A 445 -1.77 23.16 17.30
C ASN A 445 -1.59 23.29 15.80
N ARG A 446 -1.65 22.19 15.04
CA ARG A 446 -1.52 22.24 13.57
C ARG A 446 -2.87 22.36 12.88
N SER A 447 -3.03 23.44 12.10
CA SER A 447 -4.04 23.57 11.05
C SER A 447 -3.57 22.89 9.77
N ILE A 448 -4.47 22.24 9.04
CA ILE A 448 -4.24 21.65 7.69
C ILE A 448 -5.21 22.32 6.73
#